data_092f953cb1116e8eb93ab803ead560d1
#
_entry.id   092f953cb1116e8eb93ab803ead560d1
#
_cell.length_a   1.000
_cell.length_b   1.000
_cell.length_c   1.000
_cell.angle_alpha   90.00
_cell.angle_beta   90.00
_cell.angle_gamma   90.00
#
_symmetry.space_group_name_H-M   'P 1'
#
loop_
_entity.id
_entity.type
_entity.pdbx_description
1 polymer ?
#
loop_
_entity_poly.entity_id
_entity_poly.type
_entity_poly.pdbx_seq_one_letter_code
_entity_poly.pdbx_strand_id
1 'polypeptide(L)'
;MNERKTGQEPVREQEEAGWFHICSQGLEGVDLFPDEKAFITGVNKFAAAFKLFGEDIEVAILVLVSTHFHSLAWGRRTDVVRCAERFKKTISMYYSHRFGTSKVMSRVRVKVERVDSEEYLKNVVGYILNNPRKHHETNNPFSYPWSSILEYFATEGYSSVLRPRIADILPWQKPKVIGTSRLVPQSWQLYANGMVTFGSFITTGRLESVIKTIGSLSYLVNKADLNANQGEAVRYPVNDREVRSAVARICPMMFPDTIGRLDESVLAPVRNTGYCLKEMRKSIGSAAEDMLAKLNSNQVVELRNILSTRYGFPLKIVDRVLRSGSP
;
A
#
# COMPACT_ATOMS: atom_id res chain seq x y z
N MET A 1 62.23 -7.07 -10.79
CA MET A 1 61.51 -5.80 -10.96
C MET A 1 60.06 -6.13 -11.27
N ASN A 2 59.22 -6.12 -10.25
CA ASN A 2 57.80 -6.41 -10.39
C ASN A 2 57.04 -5.06 -10.29
N GLU A 3 56.56 -4.59 -11.44
CA GLU A 3 55.68 -3.45 -11.52
C GLU A 3 54.29 -3.82 -10.92
N ARG A 4 53.97 -3.24 -9.78
CA ARG A 4 52.61 -3.30 -9.22
C ARG A 4 51.72 -2.43 -10.09
N LYS A 5 50.83 -3.05 -10.87
CA LYS A 5 49.70 -2.36 -11.49
C LYS A 5 48.79 -1.84 -10.36
N THR A 6 48.81 -0.54 -10.17
CA THR A 6 47.83 0.20 -9.37
C THR A 6 46.48 0.09 -10.09
N GLY A 7 45.60 -0.77 -9.57
CA GLY A 7 44.23 -0.83 -10.02
C GLY A 7 43.51 0.47 -9.62
N GLN A 8 43.25 1.32 -10.61
CA GLN A 8 42.29 2.40 -10.45
C GLN A 8 40.93 1.75 -10.20
N GLU A 9 40.37 2.00 -9.01
CA GLU A 9 38.96 1.70 -8.76
C GLU A 9 38.13 2.44 -9.82
N PRO A 10 37.12 1.78 -10.43
CA PRO A 10 36.27 2.45 -11.40
C PRO A 10 35.58 3.62 -10.69
N VAL A 11 35.76 4.83 -11.24
CA VAL A 11 35.01 6.03 -10.86
C VAL A 11 33.53 5.67 -10.96
N ARG A 12 32.87 5.46 -9.85
CA ARG A 12 31.42 5.30 -9.81
C ARG A 12 30.86 6.64 -10.29
N GLU A 13 30.30 6.65 -11.49
CA GLU A 13 29.47 7.78 -11.93
C GLU A 13 28.52 8.10 -10.78
N GLN A 14 28.59 9.34 -10.27
CA GLN A 14 27.72 9.77 -9.18
C GLN A 14 26.30 9.83 -9.75
N GLU A 15 25.52 8.79 -9.49
CA GLU A 15 24.12 8.75 -9.88
C GLU A 15 23.40 9.92 -9.20
N GLU A 16 22.80 10.81 -10.00
CA GLU A 16 22.08 11.97 -9.50
C GLU A 16 20.84 11.57 -8.70
N ALA A 17 20.61 12.22 -7.56
CA ALA A 17 19.40 12.05 -6.79
C ALA A 17 18.19 12.61 -7.55
N GLY A 18 17.05 11.96 -7.38
CA GLY A 18 15.80 12.33 -8.04
C GLY A 18 14.59 11.79 -7.31
N TRP A 19 13.40 12.12 -7.81
CA TRP A 19 12.16 11.57 -7.33
C TRP A 19 11.90 10.19 -7.92
N PHE A 20 11.43 9.27 -7.07
CA PHE A 20 11.06 7.92 -7.47
C PHE A 20 9.70 7.54 -6.90
N HIS A 21 8.82 7.10 -7.77
CA HIS A 21 7.58 6.43 -7.41
C HIS A 21 7.86 4.95 -7.20
N ILE A 22 7.54 4.45 -6.03
CA ILE A 22 7.71 3.06 -5.62
C ILE A 22 6.33 2.47 -5.44
N CYS A 23 6.05 1.37 -6.13
CA CYS A 23 4.79 0.67 -5.96
C CYS A 23 4.98 -0.85 -6.03
N SER A 24 4.11 -1.58 -5.35
CA SER A 24 3.98 -3.02 -5.56
C SER A 24 2.78 -3.32 -6.43
N GLN A 25 2.94 -4.27 -7.34
CA GLN A 25 1.78 -4.92 -7.94
C GLN A 25 1.17 -5.81 -6.89
N GLY A 26 -0.15 -5.67 -6.66
CA GLY A 26 -0.87 -6.50 -5.72
C GLY A 26 -0.78 -7.98 -6.08
N LEU A 27 -0.90 -8.82 -5.08
CA LEU A 27 -1.13 -10.24 -5.30
C LEU A 27 -2.56 -10.38 -5.81
N GLU A 28 -2.72 -10.86 -7.03
CA GLU A 28 -4.04 -11.11 -7.59
C GLU A 28 -4.90 -11.93 -6.61
N GLY A 29 -5.97 -11.33 -6.09
CA GLY A 29 -6.94 -11.97 -5.20
C GLY A 29 -6.43 -12.31 -3.79
N VAL A 30 -5.36 -11.68 -3.32
CA VAL A 30 -4.87 -11.81 -1.94
C VAL A 30 -4.54 -10.42 -1.40
N ASP A 31 -5.08 -10.09 -0.24
CA ASP A 31 -4.72 -8.85 0.44
C ASP A 31 -3.30 -8.96 0.99
N LEU A 32 -2.49 -7.95 0.65
CA LEU A 32 -1.14 -7.80 1.19
C LEU A 32 -1.19 -7.37 2.66
N PHE A 33 -2.21 -6.60 3.01
CA PHE A 33 -2.47 -6.13 4.37
C PHE A 33 -3.92 -6.48 4.74
N PRO A 34 -4.20 -7.74 5.16
CA PRO A 34 -5.57 -8.22 5.36
C PRO A 34 -6.22 -7.70 6.64
N ASP A 35 -5.46 -7.13 7.56
CA ASP A 35 -5.96 -6.63 8.83
C ASP A 35 -5.06 -5.52 9.40
N GLU A 36 -5.53 -4.84 10.45
CA GLU A 36 -4.83 -3.75 11.12
C GLU A 36 -3.38 -4.12 11.52
N LYS A 37 -3.17 -5.31 12.05
CA LYS A 37 -1.84 -5.78 12.44
C LYS A 37 -0.87 -5.89 11.25
N ALA A 38 -1.39 -6.27 10.08
CA ALA A 38 -0.61 -6.33 8.85
C ALA A 38 -0.26 -4.92 8.36
N PHE A 39 -1.19 -3.97 8.43
CA PHE A 39 -0.93 -2.56 8.12
C PHE A 39 0.12 -1.95 9.05
N ILE A 40 -0.05 -2.09 10.37
CA ILE A 40 0.94 -1.62 11.37
C ILE A 40 2.32 -2.21 11.06
N THR A 41 2.39 -3.52 10.82
CA THR A 41 3.65 -4.20 10.48
C THR A 41 4.20 -3.68 9.16
N GLY A 42 3.35 -3.41 8.18
CA GLY A 42 3.71 -2.84 6.89
C GLY A 42 4.40 -1.49 7.04
N VAL A 43 3.77 -0.54 7.76
CA VAL A 43 4.33 0.79 8.03
C VAL A 43 5.66 0.67 8.78
N ASN A 44 5.72 -0.12 9.87
CA ASN A 44 6.92 -0.27 10.69
C ASN A 44 8.10 -0.86 9.91
N LYS A 45 7.85 -1.88 9.09
CA LYS A 45 8.89 -2.50 8.25
C LYS A 45 9.34 -1.61 7.11
N PHE A 46 8.42 -0.82 6.53
CA PHE A 46 8.75 0.17 5.51
C PHE A 46 9.67 1.24 6.11
N ALA A 47 9.26 1.87 7.21
CA ALA A 47 10.05 2.88 7.91
C ALA A 47 11.46 2.35 8.24
N ALA A 48 11.54 1.15 8.83
CA ALA A 48 12.82 0.52 9.17
C ALA A 48 13.69 0.25 7.94
N ALA A 49 13.12 -0.22 6.82
CA ALA A 49 13.88 -0.49 5.61
C ALA A 49 14.47 0.78 5.00
N PHE A 50 13.71 1.87 4.95
CA PHE A 50 14.14 3.12 4.34
C PHE A 50 15.10 3.93 5.20
N LYS A 51 14.97 3.88 6.53
CA LYS A 51 15.91 4.59 7.44
C LYS A 51 17.20 3.83 7.71
N LEU A 52 17.13 2.51 7.82
CA LEU A 52 18.33 1.71 8.14
C LEU A 52 19.24 1.44 6.94
N PHE A 53 18.76 1.62 5.72
CA PHE A 53 19.49 1.29 4.50
C PHE A 53 19.56 2.44 3.50
N GLY A 54 18.95 3.58 3.82
CA GLY A 54 18.90 4.75 2.97
C GLY A 54 19.14 6.03 3.74
N GLU A 55 20.39 6.25 4.23
CA GLU A 55 20.73 7.45 4.99
C GLU A 55 20.42 8.75 4.22
N ASP A 56 20.64 8.74 2.91
CA ASP A 56 20.41 9.88 2.01
C ASP A 56 19.04 9.83 1.31
N ILE A 57 18.10 8.97 1.78
CA ILE A 57 16.76 8.89 1.20
C ILE A 57 15.77 9.68 2.04
N GLU A 58 15.04 10.58 1.39
CA GLU A 58 13.88 11.26 1.94
C GLU A 58 12.62 10.56 1.46
N VAL A 59 11.87 9.92 2.38
CA VAL A 59 10.54 9.39 2.06
C VAL A 59 9.53 10.52 2.20
N ALA A 60 8.91 10.90 1.09
CA ALA A 60 7.91 11.95 1.09
C ALA A 60 6.49 11.40 1.34
N ILE A 61 6.10 10.33 0.66
CA ILE A 61 4.76 9.76 0.79
C ILE A 61 4.86 8.26 1.04
N LEU A 62 3.99 7.74 1.90
CA LEU A 62 3.67 6.33 2.02
C LEU A 62 2.17 6.16 2.12
N VAL A 63 1.61 5.28 1.31
CA VAL A 63 0.22 4.83 1.36
C VAL A 63 0.19 3.32 1.22
N LEU A 64 -0.46 2.66 2.17
CA LEU A 64 -0.76 1.24 2.10
C LEU A 64 -2.26 1.07 1.88
N VAL A 65 -2.64 0.24 0.92
CA VAL A 65 -4.01 -0.27 0.76
C VAL A 65 -4.00 -1.77 0.93
N SER A 66 -5.14 -2.40 1.14
CA SER A 66 -5.20 -3.84 1.46
C SER A 66 -4.36 -4.71 0.50
N THR A 67 -4.34 -4.40 -0.77
CA THR A 67 -3.73 -5.24 -1.83
C THR A 67 -2.30 -4.86 -2.21
N HIS A 68 -1.86 -3.63 -1.95
CA HIS A 68 -0.56 -3.12 -2.39
C HIS A 68 -0.14 -1.86 -1.63
N PHE A 69 1.03 -1.31 -1.97
CA PHE A 69 1.49 -0.04 -1.43
C PHE A 69 2.02 0.89 -2.52
N HIS A 70 2.00 2.17 -2.21
CA HIS A 70 2.66 3.23 -2.97
C HIS A 70 3.52 4.07 -2.05
N SER A 71 4.65 4.53 -2.58
CA SER A 71 5.50 5.51 -1.89
C SER A 71 6.14 6.45 -2.91
N LEU A 72 6.46 7.65 -2.46
CA LEU A 72 7.28 8.61 -3.18
C LEU A 72 8.50 8.92 -2.35
N ALA A 73 9.69 8.78 -2.94
CA ALA A 73 10.95 9.04 -2.26
C ALA A 73 11.91 9.85 -3.15
N TRP A 74 12.75 10.66 -2.50
CA TRP A 74 13.87 11.35 -3.12
C TRP A 74 15.18 10.69 -2.71
N GLY A 75 16.08 10.46 -3.65
CA GLY A 75 17.38 9.85 -3.39
C GLY A 75 18.05 9.34 -4.66
N ARG A 76 19.15 8.59 -4.52
CA ARG A 76 19.76 7.86 -5.64
C ARG A 76 18.94 6.61 -5.95
N ARG A 77 18.76 6.30 -7.22
CA ARG A 77 17.96 5.15 -7.67
C ARG A 77 18.42 3.83 -7.06
N THR A 78 19.73 3.61 -7.02
CA THR A 78 20.34 2.40 -6.44
C THR A 78 19.96 2.21 -4.97
N ASP A 79 19.95 3.29 -4.18
CA ASP A 79 19.61 3.26 -2.76
C ASP A 79 18.11 3.04 -2.57
N VAL A 80 17.27 3.74 -3.35
CA VAL A 80 15.81 3.56 -3.33
C VAL A 80 15.42 2.12 -3.67
N VAL A 81 16.01 1.55 -4.73
CA VAL A 81 15.77 0.14 -5.12
C VAL A 81 16.19 -0.81 -3.99
N ARG A 82 17.36 -0.60 -3.39
CA ARG A 82 17.86 -1.42 -2.28
C ARG A 82 16.90 -1.41 -1.09
N CYS A 83 16.37 -0.23 -0.73
CA CYS A 83 15.40 -0.10 0.36
C CYS A 83 14.06 -0.77 0.03
N ALA A 84 13.56 -0.61 -1.18
CA ALA A 84 12.33 -1.22 -1.65
C ALA A 84 12.41 -2.76 -1.65
N GLU A 85 13.51 -3.33 -2.15
CA GLU A 85 13.74 -4.78 -2.10
C GLU A 85 13.92 -5.29 -0.65
N ARG A 86 14.55 -4.50 0.22
CA ARG A 86 14.64 -4.82 1.64
C ARG A 86 13.28 -4.86 2.31
N PHE A 87 12.42 -3.89 2.03
CA PHE A 87 11.05 -3.88 2.52
C PHE A 87 10.30 -5.12 2.03
N LYS A 88 10.33 -5.40 0.72
CA LYS A 88 9.73 -6.61 0.13
C LYS A 88 10.18 -7.89 0.85
N LYS A 89 11.48 -8.05 1.09
CA LYS A 89 12.03 -9.20 1.80
C LYS A 89 11.47 -9.33 3.21
N THR A 90 11.41 -8.23 3.96
CA THR A 90 10.95 -8.26 5.36
C THR A 90 9.45 -8.51 5.49
N ILE A 91 8.65 -8.01 4.56
CA ILE A 91 7.21 -8.33 4.47
C ILE A 91 7.01 -9.79 4.07
N SER A 92 7.80 -10.31 3.13
CA SER A 92 7.75 -11.74 2.76
C SER A 92 8.00 -12.66 3.96
N MET A 93 9.01 -12.32 4.79
CA MET A 93 9.31 -13.07 6.01
C MET A 93 8.14 -12.99 7.02
N TYR A 94 7.55 -11.81 7.20
CA TYR A 94 6.38 -11.64 8.08
C TYR A 94 5.21 -12.51 7.61
N TYR A 95 4.94 -12.52 6.30
CA TYR A 95 3.89 -13.35 5.72
C TYR A 95 4.12 -14.84 5.97
N SER A 96 5.35 -15.30 5.70
CA SER A 96 5.71 -16.69 5.91
C SER A 96 5.53 -17.12 7.37
N HIS A 97 5.93 -16.26 8.29
CA HIS A 97 5.77 -16.51 9.73
C HIS A 97 4.33 -16.49 10.20
N ARG A 98 3.55 -15.54 9.70
CA ARG A 98 2.19 -15.33 10.19
C ARG A 98 1.18 -16.29 9.58
N PHE A 99 1.33 -16.58 8.31
CA PHE A 99 0.33 -17.30 7.50
C PHE A 99 0.81 -18.66 7.00
N GLY A 100 2.01 -19.10 7.39
CA GLY A 100 2.57 -20.38 6.98
C GLY A 100 2.84 -20.52 5.47
N THR A 101 2.71 -19.40 4.71
CA THR A 101 2.87 -19.40 3.26
C THR A 101 4.27 -18.95 2.86
N SER A 102 5.05 -19.87 2.30
CA SER A 102 6.35 -19.52 1.75
C SER A 102 6.19 -18.78 0.42
N LYS A 103 7.07 -17.78 0.18
CA LYS A 103 7.23 -17.10 -1.11
C LYS A 103 6.03 -16.31 -1.65
N VAL A 104 5.08 -15.88 -0.81
CA VAL A 104 3.97 -15.04 -1.25
C VAL A 104 4.49 -13.81 -1.98
N MET A 105 5.45 -13.11 -1.34
CA MET A 105 6.04 -11.90 -1.89
C MET A 105 7.01 -12.13 -3.05
N SER A 106 7.43 -13.36 -3.33
CA SER A 106 8.27 -13.63 -4.51
C SER A 106 7.54 -13.32 -5.83
N ARG A 107 6.22 -13.34 -5.82
CA ARG A 107 5.36 -13.01 -6.96
C ARG A 107 5.00 -11.52 -7.02
N VAL A 108 5.20 -10.77 -5.94
CA VAL A 108 4.99 -9.34 -5.90
C VAL A 108 6.17 -8.66 -6.59
N ARG A 109 5.89 -7.90 -7.64
CA ARG A 109 6.88 -7.05 -8.28
C ARG A 109 6.85 -5.68 -7.62
N VAL A 110 7.99 -5.24 -7.13
CA VAL A 110 8.18 -3.86 -6.70
C VAL A 110 8.75 -3.08 -7.88
N LYS A 111 8.04 -2.03 -8.30
CA LYS A 111 8.48 -1.10 -9.33
C LYS A 111 9.08 0.14 -8.65
N VAL A 112 10.17 0.65 -9.25
CA VAL A 112 10.78 1.93 -8.88
C VAL A 112 10.92 2.72 -10.17
N GLU A 113 10.07 3.71 -10.36
CA GLU A 113 9.97 4.54 -11.56
C GLU A 113 10.46 5.95 -11.26
N ARG A 114 11.33 6.50 -12.12
CA ARG A 114 11.81 7.87 -12.00
C ARG A 114 10.68 8.84 -12.35
N VAL A 115 10.60 9.92 -11.61
CA VAL A 115 9.65 11.02 -11.83
C VAL A 115 10.45 12.23 -12.31
N ASP A 116 10.41 12.49 -13.61
CA ASP A 116 11.37 13.37 -14.28
C ASP A 116 10.92 14.83 -14.42
N SER A 117 9.64 15.14 -14.14
CA SER A 117 9.14 16.50 -14.25
C SER A 117 8.25 16.89 -13.07
N GLU A 118 8.17 18.19 -12.80
CA GLU A 118 7.31 18.73 -11.74
C GLU A 118 5.83 18.46 -12.00
N GLU A 119 5.39 18.52 -13.26
CA GLU A 119 4.01 18.20 -13.62
C GLU A 119 3.69 16.73 -13.36
N TYR A 120 4.60 15.84 -13.78
CA TYR A 120 4.45 14.42 -13.52
C TYR A 120 4.50 14.12 -12.01
N LEU A 121 5.37 14.81 -11.26
CA LEU A 121 5.43 14.71 -9.80
C LEU A 121 4.07 15.05 -9.16
N LYS A 122 3.45 16.15 -9.56
CA LYS A 122 2.12 16.55 -9.07
C LYS A 122 1.05 15.50 -9.38
N ASN A 123 1.07 14.94 -10.58
CA ASN A 123 0.15 13.88 -10.95
C ASN A 123 0.37 12.60 -10.13
N VAL A 124 1.63 12.20 -9.91
CA VAL A 124 1.99 11.05 -9.07
C VAL A 124 1.55 11.26 -7.63
N VAL A 125 1.75 12.45 -7.06
CA VAL A 125 1.29 12.80 -5.70
C VAL A 125 -0.22 12.62 -5.58
N GLY A 126 -0.99 13.25 -6.47
CA GLY A 126 -2.46 13.09 -6.49
C GLY A 126 -2.88 11.63 -6.62
N TYR A 127 -2.24 10.90 -7.51
CA TYR A 127 -2.50 9.48 -7.74
C TYR A 127 -2.25 8.63 -6.48
N ILE A 128 -1.07 8.78 -5.84
CA ILE A 128 -0.71 8.00 -4.66
C ILE A 128 -1.68 8.30 -3.50
N LEU A 129 -1.91 9.58 -3.22
CA LEU A 129 -2.72 10.00 -2.08
C LEU A 129 -4.21 9.70 -2.26
N ASN A 130 -4.69 9.64 -3.51
CA ASN A 130 -6.06 9.24 -3.81
C ASN A 130 -6.24 7.71 -3.91
N ASN A 131 -5.18 6.93 -3.86
CA ASN A 131 -5.23 5.47 -4.01
C ASN A 131 -6.20 4.79 -3.02
N PRO A 132 -6.28 5.18 -1.73
CA PRO A 132 -7.25 4.60 -0.80
C PRO A 132 -8.71 4.80 -1.24
N ARG A 133 -9.06 5.95 -1.82
CA ARG A 133 -10.40 6.19 -2.37
C ARG A 133 -10.62 5.34 -3.62
N LYS A 134 -9.65 5.29 -4.52
CA LYS A 134 -9.71 4.47 -5.74
C LYS A 134 -9.92 2.99 -5.44
N HIS A 135 -9.36 2.49 -4.33
CA HIS A 135 -9.52 1.11 -3.88
C HIS A 135 -10.63 0.93 -2.83
N HIS A 136 -11.43 1.98 -2.58
CA HIS A 136 -12.61 1.97 -1.69
C HIS A 136 -12.30 1.59 -0.23
N GLU A 137 -11.08 1.85 0.18
CA GLU A 137 -10.67 1.75 1.59
C GLU A 137 -11.25 2.91 2.42
N THR A 138 -11.54 4.04 1.76
CA THR A 138 -12.14 5.22 2.37
C THR A 138 -12.86 6.08 1.33
N ASN A 139 -13.84 6.86 1.78
CA ASN A 139 -14.44 7.92 0.96
C ASN A 139 -13.63 9.24 1.03
N ASN A 140 -12.80 9.39 2.06
CA ASN A 140 -11.98 10.58 2.27
C ASN A 140 -10.51 10.20 2.48
N PRO A 141 -9.63 10.41 1.50
CA PRO A 141 -8.20 10.13 1.63
C PRO A 141 -7.52 10.83 2.80
N PHE A 142 -8.01 12.00 3.21
CA PHE A 142 -7.45 12.76 4.34
C PHE A 142 -7.75 12.14 5.70
N SER A 143 -8.67 11.20 5.80
CA SER A 143 -8.97 10.45 7.04
C SER A 143 -8.42 9.02 7.03
N TYR A 144 -7.69 8.64 5.98
CA TYR A 144 -7.19 7.28 5.84
C TYR A 144 -5.97 7.02 6.72
N PRO A 145 -6.05 6.08 7.70
CA PRO A 145 -5.04 5.95 8.74
C PRO A 145 -3.70 5.37 8.26
N TRP A 146 -3.68 4.73 7.08
CA TRP A 146 -2.48 4.09 6.50
C TRP A 146 -1.86 4.95 5.40
N SER A 147 -2.07 6.27 5.48
CA SER A 147 -1.54 7.28 4.57
C SER A 147 -0.81 8.36 5.34
N SER A 148 0.33 8.81 4.80
CA SER A 148 1.09 9.94 5.36
C SER A 148 0.54 11.31 4.99
N ILE A 149 -0.66 11.40 4.40
CA ILE A 149 -1.24 12.66 3.90
C ILE A 149 -1.36 13.74 4.97
N LEU A 150 -1.62 13.35 6.23
CA LEU A 150 -1.80 14.29 7.35
C LEU A 150 -0.51 14.93 7.86
N GLU A 151 0.66 14.44 7.41
CA GLU A 151 1.94 15.06 7.76
C GLU A 151 2.21 16.35 6.97
N TYR A 152 1.47 16.57 5.86
CA TYR A 152 1.63 17.73 5.01
C TYR A 152 0.94 18.97 5.56
N PHE A 153 1.70 20.07 5.56
CA PHE A 153 1.22 21.38 6.05
C PHE A 153 0.68 21.32 7.49
N ALA A 154 1.12 20.32 8.25
CA ALA A 154 0.79 20.20 9.66
C ALA A 154 1.43 21.36 10.43
N THR A 155 0.61 22.13 11.14
CA THR A 155 1.12 23.13 12.07
C THR A 155 1.66 22.43 13.32
N GLU A 156 2.73 22.96 13.92
CA GLU A 156 3.40 22.36 15.11
C GLU A 156 2.45 22.03 16.27
N GLY A 157 1.26 22.62 16.32
CA GLY A 157 0.23 22.35 17.33
C GLY A 157 -0.37 20.94 17.29
N TYR A 158 -0.27 20.21 16.19
CA TYR A 158 -0.72 18.83 16.10
C TYR A 158 0.27 17.81 16.72
N SER A 159 1.51 18.20 16.93
CA SER A 159 2.53 17.35 17.54
C SER A 159 2.58 17.39 19.08
N SER A 160 1.68 18.15 19.72
CA SER A 160 1.66 18.32 21.19
C SER A 160 1.15 17.10 21.97
N VAL A 161 0.64 16.08 21.30
CA VAL A 161 0.28 14.82 21.97
C VAL A 161 1.57 14.08 22.32
N LEU A 162 1.87 13.99 23.62
CA LEU A 162 2.96 13.18 24.12
C LEU A 162 2.74 11.72 23.71
N ARG A 163 3.55 11.27 22.77
CA ARG A 163 3.52 9.88 22.27
C ARG A 163 4.76 9.13 22.81
N PRO A 164 4.63 7.85 23.15
CA PRO A 164 5.79 7.06 23.56
C PRO A 164 6.82 7.01 22.43
N ARG A 165 8.08 7.17 22.76
CA ARG A 165 9.21 7.03 21.85
C ARG A 165 9.77 5.63 21.91
N ILE A 166 10.50 5.21 20.88
CA ILE A 166 11.21 3.94 20.90
C ILE A 166 12.19 3.85 22.07
N ALA A 167 12.75 4.99 22.48
CA ALA A 167 13.59 5.05 23.69
C ALA A 167 12.86 4.54 24.95
N ASP A 168 11.55 4.79 25.04
CA ASP A 168 10.73 4.49 26.20
C ASP A 168 10.27 3.01 26.27
N ILE A 169 10.52 2.24 25.20
CA ILE A 169 10.17 0.81 25.12
C ILE A 169 11.32 -0.04 25.64
N LEU A 170 10.99 -1.06 26.41
CA LEU A 170 11.99 -2.03 26.90
C LEU A 170 12.74 -2.71 25.74
N PRO A 171 14.06 -2.88 25.83
CA PRO A 171 14.88 -3.40 24.71
C PRO A 171 14.37 -4.71 24.13
N TRP A 172 13.87 -5.63 24.95
CA TRP A 172 13.34 -6.92 24.49
C TRP A 172 11.97 -6.85 23.79
N GLN A 173 11.23 -5.75 23.99
CA GLN A 173 9.94 -5.50 23.32
C GLN A 173 10.10 -4.85 21.95
N LYS A 174 11.19 -4.09 21.74
CA LYS A 174 11.42 -3.34 20.50
C LYS A 174 11.30 -4.20 19.22
N PRO A 175 11.93 -5.39 19.15
CA PRO A 175 11.78 -6.23 17.96
C PRO A 175 10.34 -6.70 17.72
N LYS A 176 9.55 -6.90 18.76
CA LYS A 176 8.15 -7.33 18.66
C LYS A 176 7.25 -6.20 18.15
N VAL A 177 7.50 -4.98 18.64
CA VAL A 177 6.71 -3.78 18.27
C VAL A 177 7.08 -3.30 16.87
N ILE A 178 8.37 -3.10 16.61
CA ILE A 178 8.86 -2.54 15.33
C ILE A 178 8.97 -3.61 14.24
N GLY A 179 9.01 -4.88 14.62
CA GLY A 179 9.15 -5.98 13.66
C GLY A 179 10.56 -6.14 13.10
N THR A 180 11.56 -5.54 13.75
CA THR A 180 12.98 -5.69 13.41
C THR A 180 13.84 -5.74 14.67
N SER A 181 14.91 -6.56 14.63
CA SER A 181 15.95 -6.60 15.67
C SER A 181 17.04 -5.54 15.47
N ARG A 182 17.00 -4.79 14.37
CA ARG A 182 17.98 -3.75 14.08
C ARG A 182 17.70 -2.49 14.90
N LEU A 183 18.76 -1.74 15.17
CA LEU A 183 18.65 -0.44 15.82
C LEU A 183 17.88 0.52 14.90
N VAL A 184 16.80 1.07 15.42
CA VAL A 184 16.02 2.14 14.79
C VAL A 184 16.22 3.42 15.60
N PRO A 185 15.99 4.61 15.02
CA PRO A 185 16.16 5.88 15.74
C PRO A 185 15.34 5.88 17.04
N GLN A 186 16.00 6.18 18.16
CA GLN A 186 15.37 6.17 19.49
C GLN A 186 14.36 7.31 19.67
N SER A 187 14.47 8.35 18.84
CA SER A 187 13.55 9.50 18.80
C SER A 187 12.20 9.20 18.12
N TRP A 188 12.11 8.10 17.38
CA TRP A 188 10.85 7.75 16.71
C TRP A 188 9.72 7.59 17.71
N GLN A 189 8.56 8.12 17.35
CA GLN A 189 7.33 8.06 18.14
C GLN A 189 6.43 6.93 17.66
N LEU A 190 5.58 6.43 18.55
CA LEU A 190 4.62 5.39 18.26
C LEU A 190 3.21 5.86 18.55
N TYR A 191 2.26 5.42 17.74
CA TYR A 191 0.86 5.43 18.10
C TYR A 191 0.56 4.38 19.19
N ALA A 192 -0.58 4.49 19.86
CA ALA A 192 -0.97 3.56 20.92
C ALA A 192 -1.05 2.09 20.46
N ASN A 193 -1.32 1.86 19.17
CA ASN A 193 -1.35 0.52 18.56
C ASN A 193 0.04 -0.04 18.20
N GLY A 194 1.11 0.69 18.49
CA GLY A 194 2.50 0.28 18.21
C GLY A 194 2.99 0.61 16.80
N MET A 195 2.22 1.33 15.99
CA MET A 195 2.68 1.81 14.69
C MET A 195 3.63 3.00 14.87
N VAL A 196 4.73 3.00 14.13
CA VAL A 196 5.62 4.16 14.02
C VAL A 196 4.84 5.32 13.40
N THR A 197 4.90 6.50 14.01
CA THR A 197 4.22 7.67 13.46
C THR A 197 4.84 8.08 12.14
N PHE A 198 4.02 8.53 11.20
CA PHE A 198 4.53 8.98 9.91
C PHE A 198 5.55 10.12 10.06
N GLY A 199 5.32 11.08 10.95
CA GLY A 199 6.25 12.17 11.25
C GLY A 199 7.62 11.72 11.74
N SER A 200 7.78 10.46 12.18
CA SER A 200 9.09 9.90 12.55
C SER A 200 10.00 9.60 11.36
N PHE A 201 9.44 9.36 10.16
CA PHE A 201 10.23 8.94 9.00
C PHE A 201 9.85 9.61 7.68
N ILE A 202 8.71 10.27 7.59
CA ILE A 202 8.29 11.05 6.43
C ILE A 202 8.95 12.43 6.48
N THR A 203 9.47 12.88 5.34
CA THR A 203 10.08 14.20 5.16
C THR A 203 9.24 14.98 4.15
N THR A 204 8.53 16.02 4.60
CA THR A 204 7.56 16.75 3.77
C THR A 204 8.14 17.94 3.02
N GLY A 205 9.18 18.60 3.58
CA GLY A 205 9.62 19.92 3.16
C GLY A 205 9.97 20.04 1.67
N ARG A 206 10.65 19.04 1.09
CA ARG A 206 10.99 19.05 -0.35
C ARG A 206 9.74 18.99 -1.23
N LEU A 207 8.74 18.21 -0.86
CA LEU A 207 7.50 18.09 -1.64
C LEU A 207 6.57 19.28 -1.38
N GLU A 208 6.53 19.81 -0.14
CA GLU A 208 5.80 21.02 0.19
C GLU A 208 6.29 22.24 -0.58
N SER A 209 7.60 22.34 -0.85
CA SER A 209 8.15 23.41 -1.67
C SER A 209 7.63 23.40 -3.11
N VAL A 210 7.23 22.24 -3.63
CA VAL A 210 6.64 22.06 -4.97
C VAL A 210 5.12 22.28 -4.95
N ILE A 211 4.43 21.71 -3.94
CA ILE A 211 2.95 21.76 -3.85
C ILE A 211 2.47 23.10 -3.30
N LYS A 212 3.24 23.72 -2.43
CA LYS A 212 3.09 25.07 -1.84
C LYS A 212 1.96 25.24 -0.82
N THR A 213 0.80 24.62 -1.00
CA THR A 213 -0.35 24.81 -0.10
C THR A 213 -1.17 23.54 0.08
N ILE A 214 -1.89 23.46 1.22
CA ILE A 214 -2.86 22.37 1.47
C ILE A 214 -4.00 22.39 0.44
N GLY A 215 -4.39 23.57 -0.04
CA GLY A 215 -5.41 23.71 -1.10
C GLY A 215 -4.94 23.10 -2.42
N SER A 216 -3.68 23.31 -2.80
CA SER A 216 -3.07 22.67 -3.98
C SER A 216 -3.00 21.15 -3.81
N LEU A 217 -2.61 20.66 -2.63
CA LEU A 217 -2.61 19.22 -2.33
C LEU A 217 -4.00 18.62 -2.47
N SER A 218 -5.01 19.27 -1.86
CA SER A 218 -6.41 18.84 -1.94
C SER A 218 -6.91 18.81 -3.39
N TYR A 219 -6.56 19.82 -4.19
CA TYR A 219 -6.87 19.85 -5.60
C TYR A 219 -6.26 18.65 -6.37
N LEU A 220 -4.97 18.36 -6.14
CA LEU A 220 -4.30 17.24 -6.80
C LEU A 220 -4.94 15.90 -6.45
N VAL A 221 -5.26 15.68 -5.17
CA VAL A 221 -5.93 14.46 -4.71
C VAL A 221 -7.31 14.29 -5.37
N ASN A 222 -8.08 15.36 -5.45
CA ASN A 222 -9.42 15.31 -6.06
C ASN A 222 -9.37 15.24 -7.60
N LYS A 223 -8.42 15.93 -8.24
CA LYS A 223 -8.22 15.88 -9.69
C LYS A 223 -7.84 14.47 -10.18
N ALA A 224 -7.17 13.68 -9.38
CA ALA A 224 -6.79 12.31 -9.72
C ALA A 224 -8.01 11.42 -10.04
N ASP A 225 -9.18 11.70 -9.45
CA ASP A 225 -10.45 11.01 -9.78
C ASP A 225 -10.95 11.39 -11.18
N LEU A 226 -10.79 12.64 -11.59
CA LEU A 226 -11.26 13.14 -12.88
C LEU A 226 -10.40 12.60 -14.04
N ASN A 227 -9.10 12.49 -13.82
CA ASN A 227 -8.16 11.99 -14.83
C ASN A 227 -8.18 10.46 -14.98
N ALA A 228 -8.75 9.71 -14.05
CA ALA A 228 -8.96 8.27 -14.18
C ALA A 228 -9.84 7.93 -15.40
N ASN A 229 -10.58 8.90 -15.95
CA ASN A 229 -11.38 8.77 -17.16
C ASN A 229 -10.67 9.23 -18.45
N GLN A 230 -9.47 9.83 -18.39
CA GLN A 230 -8.82 10.47 -19.54
C GLN A 230 -7.34 10.11 -19.76
N GLY A 231 -6.94 8.90 -19.68
CA GLY A 231 -5.65 8.51 -20.27
C GLY A 231 -4.57 8.06 -19.30
N GLU A 232 -4.00 6.92 -19.64
CA GLU A 232 -2.69 6.35 -19.26
C GLU A 232 -2.26 6.39 -17.77
N ALA A 233 -3.20 6.31 -16.84
CA ALA A 233 -2.92 5.63 -15.60
C ALA A 233 -2.54 4.18 -15.96
N VAL A 234 -1.39 3.70 -15.47
CA VAL A 234 -0.95 2.31 -15.65
C VAL A 234 -2.16 1.41 -15.41
N ARG A 235 -2.83 1.02 -16.51
CA ARG A 235 -3.98 0.13 -16.45
C ARG A 235 -3.41 -1.25 -16.16
N TYR A 236 -3.39 -1.62 -14.89
CA TYR A 236 -3.29 -3.04 -14.60
C TYR A 236 -4.47 -3.73 -15.30
N PRO A 237 -4.22 -4.79 -16.06
CA PRO A 237 -5.32 -5.49 -16.70
C PRO A 237 -6.23 -6.02 -15.59
N VAL A 238 -7.40 -5.42 -15.46
CA VAL A 238 -8.46 -5.90 -14.56
C VAL A 238 -8.83 -7.30 -15.02
N ASN A 239 -8.81 -8.25 -14.10
CA ASN A 239 -9.20 -9.62 -14.36
C ASN A 239 -10.44 -10.01 -13.53
N ASP A 240 -11.04 -11.15 -13.86
CA ASP A 240 -12.26 -11.66 -13.18
C ASP A 240 -12.08 -11.77 -11.66
N ARG A 241 -10.86 -12.05 -11.20
CA ARG A 241 -10.55 -12.24 -9.80
C ARG A 241 -10.57 -10.92 -9.02
N GLU A 242 -10.11 -9.83 -9.61
CA GLU A 242 -10.19 -8.52 -8.98
C GLU A 242 -11.64 -8.09 -8.80
N VAL A 243 -12.47 -8.33 -9.81
CA VAL A 243 -13.90 -8.08 -9.72
C VAL A 243 -14.54 -8.97 -8.65
N ARG A 244 -14.22 -10.28 -8.58
CA ARG A 244 -14.73 -11.18 -7.53
C ARG A 244 -14.29 -10.77 -6.13
N SER A 245 -13.05 -10.32 -5.98
CA SER A 245 -12.55 -9.79 -4.71
C SER A 245 -13.29 -8.51 -4.28
N ALA A 246 -13.62 -7.63 -5.23
CA ALA A 246 -14.45 -6.47 -4.98
C ALA A 246 -15.88 -6.87 -4.60
N VAL A 247 -16.48 -7.80 -5.30
CA VAL A 247 -17.81 -8.35 -4.99
C VAL A 247 -17.85 -8.89 -3.55
N ALA A 248 -16.88 -9.72 -3.16
CA ALA A 248 -16.84 -10.30 -1.82
C ALA A 248 -16.74 -9.25 -0.70
N ARG A 249 -16.13 -8.10 -0.96
CA ARG A 249 -16.02 -6.99 0.01
C ARG A 249 -17.26 -6.09 0.04
N ILE A 250 -17.87 -5.86 -1.11
CA ILE A 250 -18.93 -4.85 -1.26
C ILE A 250 -20.31 -5.40 -0.97
N CYS A 251 -20.60 -6.62 -1.43
CA CYS A 251 -21.93 -7.21 -1.27
C CYS A 251 -22.44 -7.21 0.17
N PRO A 252 -21.64 -7.60 1.19
CA PRO A 252 -22.10 -7.56 2.57
C PRO A 252 -22.35 -6.14 3.10
N MET A 253 -21.67 -5.14 2.54
CA MET A 253 -21.86 -3.74 2.92
C MET A 253 -23.09 -3.12 2.25
N MET A 254 -23.35 -3.51 0.99
CA MET A 254 -24.46 -2.96 0.22
C MET A 254 -25.78 -3.69 0.53
N PHE A 255 -25.71 -4.99 0.73
CA PHE A 255 -26.88 -5.86 0.87
C PHE A 255 -26.81 -6.71 2.15
N PRO A 256 -26.67 -6.07 3.33
CA PRO A 256 -26.47 -6.80 4.59
C PRO A 256 -27.64 -7.76 4.90
N ASP A 257 -28.86 -7.38 4.53
CA ASP A 257 -30.07 -8.20 4.76
C ASP A 257 -30.14 -9.42 3.84
N THR A 258 -29.57 -9.33 2.64
CA THR A 258 -29.57 -10.43 1.65
C THR A 258 -28.39 -11.38 1.86
N ILE A 259 -27.21 -10.81 2.10
CA ILE A 259 -25.97 -11.60 2.22
C ILE A 259 -25.79 -12.14 3.64
N GLY A 260 -26.34 -11.47 4.64
CA GLY A 260 -26.07 -11.72 6.06
C GLY A 260 -24.72 -11.13 6.49
N ARG A 261 -24.45 -11.16 7.79
CA ARG A 261 -23.09 -10.83 8.29
C ARG A 261 -22.14 -11.91 7.84
N LEU A 262 -21.12 -11.53 7.11
CA LEU A 262 -20.01 -12.42 6.81
C LEU A 262 -19.43 -12.92 8.11
N ASP A 263 -19.29 -14.24 8.21
CA ASP A 263 -18.41 -14.82 9.20
C ASP A 263 -16.99 -14.30 8.92
N GLU A 264 -16.43 -13.58 9.89
CA GLU A 264 -15.06 -13.03 9.78
C GLU A 264 -14.02 -14.11 9.46
N SER A 265 -14.36 -15.38 9.68
CA SER A 265 -13.54 -16.54 9.31
C SER A 265 -13.35 -16.68 7.79
N VAL A 266 -14.25 -16.19 6.97
CA VAL A 266 -14.17 -16.27 5.49
C VAL A 266 -13.21 -15.21 4.93
N LEU A 267 -13.07 -14.07 5.60
CA LEU A 267 -12.16 -12.97 5.22
C LEU A 267 -10.89 -12.97 6.07
N ALA A 268 -10.90 -13.58 7.24
CA ALA A 268 -9.71 -13.75 8.06
C ALA A 268 -8.81 -14.82 7.45
N PRO A 269 -7.53 -14.54 7.21
CA PRO A 269 -6.59 -15.60 6.89
C PRO A 269 -6.59 -16.59 8.05
N VAL A 270 -6.97 -17.82 7.76
CA VAL A 270 -7.14 -18.90 8.73
C VAL A 270 -5.89 -18.97 9.61
N ARG A 271 -6.07 -18.70 10.90
CA ARG A 271 -5.04 -18.94 11.90
C ARG A 271 -4.82 -20.46 11.96
N ASN A 272 -3.62 -20.90 11.63
CA ASN A 272 -3.11 -22.26 11.89
C ASN A 272 -3.52 -23.39 10.96
N THR A 273 -3.41 -23.28 9.65
CA THR A 273 -3.13 -24.48 8.84
C THR A 273 -2.48 -24.03 7.54
N GLY A 274 -1.57 -24.83 6.99
CA GLY A 274 -0.81 -24.56 5.77
C GLY A 274 -1.68 -24.36 4.51
N TYR A 275 -2.58 -23.39 4.57
CA TYR A 275 -3.42 -22.99 3.44
C TYR A 275 -2.53 -22.35 2.38
N CYS A 276 -2.43 -23.05 1.26
CA CYS A 276 -1.77 -22.56 0.07
C CYS A 276 -2.53 -21.34 -0.47
N LEU A 277 -1.83 -20.35 -1.03
CA LEU A 277 -2.42 -19.23 -1.77
C LEU A 277 -3.51 -19.64 -2.76
N LYS A 278 -3.41 -20.85 -3.30
CA LYS A 278 -4.39 -21.44 -4.21
C LYS A 278 -5.72 -21.69 -3.51
N GLU A 279 -5.72 -22.08 -2.25
CA GLU A 279 -6.94 -22.37 -1.46
C GLU A 279 -7.59 -21.09 -0.96
N MET A 280 -6.80 -20.09 -0.52
CA MET A 280 -7.31 -18.74 -0.24
C MET A 280 -7.97 -18.10 -1.48
N ARG A 281 -7.34 -18.26 -2.64
CA ARG A 281 -7.87 -17.81 -3.93
C ARG A 281 -9.20 -18.49 -4.28
N LYS A 282 -9.29 -19.78 -4.00
CA LYS A 282 -10.49 -20.57 -4.24
C LYS A 282 -11.61 -20.14 -3.27
N SER A 283 -11.29 -19.88 -2.01
CA SER A 283 -12.26 -19.45 -1.00
C SER A 283 -12.88 -18.08 -1.29
N ILE A 284 -12.10 -17.08 -1.74
CA ILE A 284 -12.61 -15.76 -2.14
C ILE A 284 -13.47 -15.87 -3.39
N GLY A 285 -13.06 -16.68 -4.37
CA GLY A 285 -13.84 -16.93 -5.58
C GLY A 285 -15.18 -17.59 -5.27
N SER A 286 -15.18 -18.61 -4.42
CA SER A 286 -16.39 -19.30 -3.95
C SER A 286 -17.29 -18.35 -3.15
N ALA A 287 -16.73 -17.55 -2.22
CA ALA A 287 -17.51 -16.60 -1.45
C ALA A 287 -18.21 -15.56 -2.34
N ALA A 288 -17.54 -15.06 -3.38
CA ALA A 288 -18.13 -14.12 -4.33
C ALA A 288 -19.28 -14.78 -5.12
N GLU A 289 -19.11 -16.02 -5.56
CA GLU A 289 -20.14 -16.78 -6.27
C GLU A 289 -21.37 -17.05 -5.37
N ASP A 290 -21.15 -17.47 -4.12
CA ASP A 290 -22.20 -17.69 -3.14
C ASP A 290 -22.99 -16.41 -2.82
N MET A 291 -22.29 -15.25 -2.80
CA MET A 291 -22.94 -13.95 -2.61
C MET A 291 -23.76 -13.56 -3.83
N LEU A 292 -23.21 -13.71 -5.03
CA LEU A 292 -23.89 -13.36 -6.29
C LEU A 292 -25.15 -14.20 -6.48
N ALA A 293 -25.13 -15.48 -6.10
CA ALA A 293 -26.28 -16.38 -6.17
C ALA A 293 -27.45 -15.96 -5.26
N LYS A 294 -27.19 -15.15 -4.22
CA LYS A 294 -28.21 -14.65 -3.29
C LYS A 294 -28.86 -13.34 -3.74
N LEU A 295 -28.25 -12.63 -4.68
CA LEU A 295 -28.73 -11.31 -5.14
C LEU A 295 -29.91 -11.46 -6.10
N ASN A 296 -30.91 -10.58 -5.92
CA ASN A 296 -31.97 -10.43 -6.93
C ASN A 296 -31.52 -9.57 -8.12
N SER A 297 -32.30 -9.56 -9.20
CA SER A 297 -31.96 -8.85 -10.43
C SER A 297 -31.68 -7.36 -10.22
N ASN A 298 -32.41 -6.67 -9.35
CA ASN A 298 -32.21 -5.25 -9.07
C ASN A 298 -30.88 -5.01 -8.36
N GLN A 299 -30.55 -5.85 -7.39
CA GLN A 299 -29.26 -5.80 -6.64
C GLN A 299 -28.08 -6.10 -7.57
N VAL A 300 -28.22 -7.02 -8.53
CA VAL A 300 -27.20 -7.29 -9.54
C VAL A 300 -26.98 -6.08 -10.43
N VAL A 301 -28.04 -5.38 -10.86
CA VAL A 301 -27.94 -4.15 -11.65
C VAL A 301 -27.26 -3.03 -10.85
N GLU A 302 -27.63 -2.88 -9.59
CA GLU A 302 -27.00 -1.89 -8.70
C GLU A 302 -25.51 -2.20 -8.49
N LEU A 303 -25.17 -3.45 -8.18
CA LEU A 303 -23.79 -3.90 -8.03
C LEU A 303 -22.99 -3.69 -9.32
N ARG A 304 -23.56 -4.02 -10.48
CA ARG A 304 -22.97 -3.77 -11.80
C ARG A 304 -22.62 -2.30 -12.01
N ASN A 305 -23.57 -1.42 -11.72
CA ASN A 305 -23.37 0.01 -11.84
C ASN A 305 -22.25 0.50 -10.92
N ILE A 306 -22.22 0.07 -9.68
CA ILE A 306 -21.17 0.45 -8.73
C ILE A 306 -19.82 -0.08 -9.16
N LEU A 307 -19.71 -1.35 -9.55
CA LEU A 307 -18.46 -1.93 -10.03
C LEU A 307 -17.90 -1.20 -11.26
N SER A 308 -18.77 -0.74 -12.16
CA SER A 308 -18.33 -0.05 -13.38
C SER A 308 -18.07 1.44 -13.16
N THR A 309 -18.97 2.16 -12.48
CA THR A 309 -18.88 3.62 -12.35
C THR A 309 -17.98 4.05 -11.20
N ARG A 310 -18.10 3.38 -10.04
CA ARG A 310 -17.39 3.74 -8.81
C ARG A 310 -16.03 3.06 -8.71
N TYR A 311 -15.93 1.82 -9.22
CA TYR A 311 -14.71 1.01 -9.22
C TYR A 311 -13.94 1.09 -10.54
N GLY A 312 -14.56 1.63 -11.57
CA GLY A 312 -13.94 1.77 -12.89
C GLY A 312 -13.61 0.43 -13.57
N PHE A 313 -14.24 -0.66 -13.14
CA PHE A 313 -14.03 -1.95 -13.77
C PHE A 313 -14.67 -1.98 -15.16
N PRO A 314 -13.96 -2.53 -16.18
CA PRO A 314 -14.51 -2.67 -17.52
C PRO A 314 -15.80 -3.49 -17.53
N LEU A 315 -16.89 -2.94 -18.06
CA LEU A 315 -18.21 -3.59 -18.10
C LEU A 315 -18.16 -5.03 -18.62
N LYS A 316 -17.34 -5.28 -19.63
CA LYS A 316 -17.16 -6.62 -20.22
C LYS A 316 -16.70 -7.66 -19.18
N ILE A 317 -15.84 -7.25 -18.25
CA ILE A 317 -15.32 -8.14 -17.20
C ILE A 317 -16.34 -8.25 -16.07
N VAL A 318 -16.94 -7.11 -15.68
CA VAL A 318 -18.02 -7.08 -14.68
C VAL A 318 -19.16 -8.03 -15.09
N ASP A 319 -19.67 -7.87 -16.30
CA ASP A 319 -20.77 -8.69 -16.83
C ASP A 319 -20.43 -10.17 -16.88
N ARG A 320 -19.18 -10.52 -17.21
CA ARG A 320 -18.72 -11.90 -17.21
C ARG A 320 -18.73 -12.50 -15.80
N VAL A 321 -18.25 -11.74 -14.80
CA VAL A 321 -18.22 -12.20 -13.40
C VAL A 321 -19.63 -12.31 -12.83
N LEU A 322 -20.50 -11.33 -13.07
CA LEU A 322 -21.87 -11.34 -12.56
C LEU A 322 -22.71 -12.48 -13.17
N ARG A 323 -22.50 -12.80 -14.45
CA ARG A 323 -23.16 -13.94 -15.10
C ARG A 323 -22.69 -15.30 -14.61
N SER A 324 -21.43 -15.42 -14.17
CA SER A 324 -20.90 -16.69 -13.65
C SER A 324 -21.46 -17.07 -12.28
N GLY A 325 -22.14 -16.17 -11.59
CA GLY A 325 -22.81 -16.39 -10.31
C GLY A 325 -24.35 -16.47 -10.43
N SER A 326 -24.92 -16.30 -11.62
CA SER A 326 -26.37 -16.50 -11.84
C SER A 326 -26.66 -18.00 -12.04
N PRO A 327 -27.72 -18.55 -11.42
CA PRO A 327 -28.10 -19.96 -11.57
C PRO A 327 -28.47 -20.32 -13.00
#